data_d0c0af6c585ef02821c63cf878c321ff
#
_entry.id   d0c0af6c585ef02821c63cf878c321ff
#
_cell.length_a   1.000
_cell.length_b   1.000
_cell.length_c   1.000
_cell.angle_alpha   90.00
_cell.angle_beta   90.00
_cell.angle_gamma   90.00
#
_symmetry.space_group_name_H-M   'P 1'
#
loop_
_entity.id
_entity.type
_entity.pdbx_description
1 polymer ?
#
loop_
_entity_poly.entity_id
_entity_poly.type
_entity_poly.pdbx_seq_one_letter_code
_entity_poly.pdbx_strand_id
1 'polypeptide(L)'
;LVPRQDGQFMLGATMIESASRQPISVRSTIELLNAAYAIHPAFAEAHVVETGVGLRPAYADNIPKIHYQDQIFYVNGMHRHGFLCAPWLAEQLIQHIAGCST
;
A
#
# COMPACT_ATOMS: atom_id res chain seq x y z
N LEU A 1 5.18 10.61 0.32
CA LEU A 1 4.90 11.65 1.31
C LEU A 1 3.51 12.24 1.06
N VAL A 2 2.64 12.15 2.06
CA VAL A 2 1.23 12.58 1.91
C VAL A 2 0.88 13.58 3.01
N PRO A 3 0.44 14.80 2.66
CA PRO A 3 -0.01 15.74 3.68
C PRO A 3 -1.33 15.27 4.32
N ARG A 4 -1.43 15.49 5.61
CA ARG A 4 -2.62 15.22 6.41
C ARG A 4 -3.11 16.50 7.08
N GLN A 5 -4.19 16.38 7.83
CA GLN A 5 -4.72 17.52 8.60
C GLN A 5 -3.74 17.94 9.69
N ASP A 6 -3.90 19.18 10.16
CA ASP A 6 -3.11 19.76 11.27
C ASP A 6 -1.60 19.87 11.00
N GLY A 7 -1.22 20.06 9.75
CA GLY A 7 0.20 20.24 9.40
C GLY A 7 1.04 18.97 9.53
N GLN A 8 0.41 17.80 9.59
CA GLN A 8 1.11 16.52 9.65
C GLN A 8 1.30 15.93 8.26
N PHE A 9 2.32 15.10 8.12
CA PHE A 9 2.60 14.36 6.89
C PHE A 9 2.74 12.88 7.21
N MET A 10 2.22 12.05 6.32
CA MET A 10 2.45 10.61 6.36
C MET A 10 3.57 10.27 5.40
N LEU A 11 4.59 9.60 5.90
CA LEU A 11 5.73 9.14 5.12
C LEU A 11 5.71 7.62 5.05
N GLY A 12 5.74 7.09 3.86
CA GLY A 12 5.77 5.65 3.59
C GLY A 12 6.22 5.40 2.16
N ALA A 13 6.61 4.24 1.78
CA ALA A 13 6.87 3.09 2.62
C ALA A 13 8.08 2.35 2.07
N THR A 14 8.64 1.44 2.86
CA THR A 14 9.69 0.56 2.36
C THR A 14 9.10 -0.59 1.58
N MET A 15 9.93 -1.23 0.73
CA MET A 15 9.53 -2.40 -0.04
C MET A 15 10.33 -3.61 0.42
N ILE A 16 9.94 -4.17 1.56
CA ILE A 16 10.56 -5.37 2.09
C ILE A 16 9.57 -6.53 1.93
N GLU A 17 10.00 -7.59 1.25
CA GLU A 17 9.21 -8.81 1.11
C GLU A 17 9.26 -9.59 2.42
N SER A 18 8.39 -9.23 3.35
CA SER A 18 8.31 -9.88 4.65
C SER A 18 6.89 -9.80 5.18
N ALA A 19 6.42 -10.90 5.74
CA ALA A 19 5.16 -10.96 6.46
C ALA A 19 5.31 -10.56 7.94
N SER A 20 6.46 -10.02 8.33
CA SER A 20 6.74 -9.63 9.71
C SER A 20 5.87 -8.44 10.12
N ARG A 21 5.27 -8.55 11.33
CA ARG A 21 4.53 -7.48 11.98
C ARG A 21 5.31 -6.87 13.13
N GLN A 22 6.63 -7.05 13.12
CA GLN A 22 7.51 -6.39 14.09
C GLN A 22 7.44 -4.87 13.94
N PRO A 23 7.73 -4.12 14.98
CA PRO A 23 7.88 -2.66 14.86
C PRO A 23 8.87 -2.30 13.76
N ILE A 24 8.78 -1.06 13.28
CA ILE A 24 9.66 -0.59 12.21
C ILE A 24 11.13 -0.74 12.62
N SER A 25 11.95 -1.26 11.71
CA SER A 25 13.38 -1.40 11.96
C SER A 25 14.10 -0.05 11.92
N VAL A 26 15.27 0.01 12.56
CA VAL A 26 16.15 1.20 12.48
C VAL A 26 16.51 1.49 11.02
N ARG A 27 16.83 0.47 10.25
CA ARG A 27 17.17 0.63 8.84
C ARG A 27 16.03 1.26 8.04
N SER A 28 14.82 0.75 8.16
CA SER A 28 13.65 1.31 7.47
C SER A 28 13.36 2.74 7.91
N THR A 29 13.51 3.03 9.19
CA THR A 29 13.34 4.37 9.73
C THR A 29 14.32 5.35 9.10
N ILE A 30 15.60 4.98 9.04
CA ILE A 30 16.63 5.82 8.44
C ILE A 30 16.37 6.05 6.95
N GLU A 31 16.02 5.02 6.21
CA GLU A 31 15.72 5.13 4.77
C GLU A 31 14.56 6.09 4.51
N LEU A 32 13.47 5.96 5.26
CA LEU A 32 12.30 6.82 5.10
C LEU A 32 12.60 8.27 5.48
N LEU A 33 13.27 8.49 6.61
CA LEU A 33 13.59 9.84 7.07
C LEU A 33 14.58 10.53 6.14
N ASN A 34 15.56 9.81 5.61
CA ASN A 34 16.48 10.36 4.61
C ASN A 34 15.73 10.74 3.33
N ALA A 35 14.76 9.95 2.90
CA ALA A 35 13.96 10.26 1.74
C ALA A 35 13.15 11.56 1.93
N ALA A 36 12.55 11.75 3.10
CA ALA A 36 11.84 12.98 3.43
C ALA A 36 12.76 14.20 3.43
N TYR A 37 13.93 14.07 4.03
CA TYR A 37 14.94 15.12 4.08
C TYR A 37 15.41 15.49 2.67
N ALA A 38 15.55 14.50 1.78
CA ALA A 38 15.94 14.75 0.39
C ALA A 38 14.86 15.49 -0.40
N ILE A 39 13.58 15.31 -0.05
CA ILE A 39 12.48 16.05 -0.70
C ILE A 39 12.51 17.53 -0.30
N HIS A 40 12.68 17.80 0.99
CA HIS A 40 12.76 19.18 1.48
C HIS A 40 13.54 19.25 2.80
N PRO A 41 14.54 20.14 2.90
CA PRO A 41 15.39 20.22 4.11
C PRO A 41 14.64 20.58 5.40
N ALA A 42 13.49 21.24 5.29
CA ALA A 42 12.70 21.61 6.45
C ALA A 42 12.20 20.39 7.26
N PHE A 43 12.14 19.21 6.65
CA PHE A 43 11.76 18.00 7.37
C PHE A 43 12.80 17.57 8.41
N ALA A 44 14.01 18.10 8.36
CA ALA A 44 15.02 17.86 9.41
C ALA A 44 14.53 18.32 10.78
N GLU A 45 13.73 19.38 10.84
CA GLU A 45 13.20 19.95 12.08
C GLU A 45 11.83 19.38 12.45
N ALA A 46 11.25 18.49 11.63
CA ALA A 46 9.99 17.86 11.92
C ALA A 46 10.14 16.81 13.04
N HIS A 47 9.07 16.63 13.79
CA HIS A 47 9.04 15.63 14.85
C HIS A 47 8.31 14.37 14.36
N VAL A 48 8.83 13.22 14.75
CA VAL A 48 8.17 11.93 14.48
C VAL A 48 7.08 11.73 15.54
N VAL A 49 5.83 11.79 15.10
CA VAL A 49 4.68 11.69 16.00
C VAL A 49 4.29 10.23 16.22
N GLU A 50 4.36 9.42 15.18
CA GLU A 50 3.92 8.03 15.24
C GLU A 50 4.65 7.21 14.17
N THR A 51 4.93 5.96 14.51
CA THR A 51 5.46 4.98 13.56
C THR A 51 4.55 3.76 13.52
N GLY A 52 4.48 3.10 12.37
CA GLY A 52 3.66 1.92 12.23
C GLY A 52 4.16 1.01 11.14
N VAL A 53 3.69 -0.22 11.20
CA VAL A 53 4.00 -1.26 10.22
C VAL A 53 2.69 -1.88 9.74
N GLY A 54 2.58 -2.06 8.43
CA GLY A 54 1.44 -2.71 7.82
C GLY A 54 1.87 -3.67 6.73
N LEU A 55 1.00 -4.63 6.42
CA LEU A 55 1.22 -5.57 5.34
C LEU A 55 0.45 -5.12 4.11
N ARG A 56 1.10 -5.15 2.95
CA ARG A 56 0.42 -4.92 1.68
C ARG A 56 -0.21 -6.22 1.18
N PRO A 57 -1.42 -6.16 0.61
CA PRO A 57 -2.01 -7.31 -0.04
C PRO A 57 -1.28 -7.60 -1.35
N ALA A 58 -0.56 -8.70 -1.41
CA ALA A 58 0.21 -9.09 -2.59
C ALA A 58 0.25 -10.59 -2.74
N TYR A 59 0.21 -11.05 -4.00
CA TYR A 59 0.56 -12.42 -4.34
C TYR A 59 2.08 -12.51 -4.61
N ALA A 60 2.59 -13.73 -4.71
CA ALA A 60 4.03 -13.97 -4.90
C ALA A 60 4.58 -13.28 -6.16
N ASP A 61 3.78 -13.15 -7.20
CA ASP A 61 4.16 -12.51 -8.47
C ASP A 61 3.85 -10.99 -8.49
N ASN A 62 3.32 -10.44 -7.41
CA ASN A 62 2.89 -9.03 -7.28
C ASN A 62 1.86 -8.61 -8.34
N ILE A 63 1.13 -9.55 -8.91
CA ILE A 63 0.08 -9.29 -9.91
C ILE A 63 -1.28 -9.38 -9.21
N PRO A 64 -2.14 -8.35 -9.31
CA PRO A 64 -3.48 -8.42 -8.74
C PRO A 64 -4.33 -9.47 -9.46
N LYS A 65 -5.23 -10.12 -8.72
CA LYS A 65 -6.05 -11.21 -9.24
C LYS A 65 -7.50 -11.07 -8.80
N ILE A 66 -8.38 -11.55 -9.68
CA ILE A 66 -9.79 -11.77 -9.37
C ILE A 66 -9.98 -13.27 -9.21
N HIS A 67 -10.53 -13.68 -8.10
CA HIS A 67 -10.78 -15.09 -7.78
C HIS A 67 -12.23 -15.28 -7.39
N TYR A 68 -12.86 -16.35 -7.91
CA TYR A 68 -14.24 -16.70 -7.59
C TYR A 68 -14.28 -18.06 -6.90
N GLN A 69 -14.80 -18.07 -5.68
CA GLN A 69 -14.91 -19.30 -4.90
C GLN A 69 -16.10 -19.18 -3.93
N ASP A 70 -16.87 -20.27 -3.80
CA ASP A 70 -18.02 -20.33 -2.89
C ASP A 70 -19.02 -19.18 -3.08
N GLN A 71 -19.29 -18.81 -4.33
CA GLN A 71 -20.19 -17.72 -4.72
C GLN A 71 -19.72 -16.33 -4.27
N ILE A 72 -18.43 -16.19 -3.97
CA ILE A 72 -17.82 -14.93 -3.58
C ILE A 72 -16.70 -14.57 -4.55
N PHE A 73 -16.71 -13.31 -5.00
CA PHE A 73 -15.59 -12.76 -5.76
C PHE A 73 -14.57 -12.13 -4.82
N TYR A 74 -13.31 -12.52 -4.97
CA TYR A 74 -12.19 -11.93 -4.26
C TYR A 74 -11.35 -11.12 -5.24
N VAL A 75 -11.15 -9.84 -4.94
CA VAL A 75 -10.31 -8.95 -5.73
C VAL A 75 -9.21 -8.45 -4.80
N ASN A 76 -7.98 -8.83 -5.07
CA ASN A 76 -6.89 -8.55 -4.13
C ASN A 76 -5.53 -8.56 -4.83
N GLY A 77 -4.50 -8.28 -4.07
CA GLY A 77 -3.12 -8.39 -4.54
C GLY A 77 -2.60 -7.16 -5.25
N MET A 78 -3.24 -6.00 -5.07
CA MET A 78 -2.85 -4.76 -5.75
C MET A 78 -1.52 -4.18 -5.25
N HIS A 79 -0.93 -4.75 -4.22
CA HIS A 79 0.34 -4.33 -3.65
C HIS A 79 0.28 -2.83 -3.29
N ARG A 80 1.19 -2.01 -3.81
CA ARG A 80 1.19 -0.57 -3.58
C ARG A 80 0.37 0.24 -4.58
N HIS A 81 -0.31 -0.45 -5.50
CA HIS A 81 -1.00 0.18 -6.63
C HIS A 81 -2.52 0.15 -6.51
N GLY A 82 -3.06 0.13 -5.29
CA GLY A 82 -4.49 0.04 -5.08
C GLY A 82 -5.29 1.13 -5.80
N PHE A 83 -4.90 2.39 -5.66
CA PHE A 83 -5.60 3.49 -6.32
C PHE A 83 -5.47 3.45 -7.85
N LEU A 84 -4.33 3.00 -8.35
CA LEU A 84 -4.10 2.90 -9.80
C LEU A 84 -4.84 1.73 -10.42
N CYS A 85 -4.85 0.57 -9.77
CA CYS A 85 -5.38 -0.67 -10.33
C CYS A 85 -6.85 -0.94 -10.01
N ALA A 86 -7.39 -0.37 -8.93
CA ALA A 86 -8.73 -0.66 -8.49
C ALA A 86 -9.82 -0.37 -9.56
N PRO A 87 -9.79 0.75 -10.30
CA PRO A 87 -10.79 0.99 -11.34
C PRO A 87 -10.79 -0.08 -12.43
N TRP A 88 -9.61 -0.50 -12.88
CA TRP A 88 -9.49 -1.55 -13.90
C TRP A 88 -10.00 -2.89 -13.38
N LEU A 89 -9.63 -3.25 -12.14
CA LEU A 89 -10.09 -4.49 -11.51
C LEU A 89 -11.60 -4.49 -11.29
N ALA A 90 -12.17 -3.34 -10.92
CA ALA A 90 -13.61 -3.20 -10.77
C ALA A 90 -14.33 -3.44 -12.09
N GLU A 91 -13.80 -2.90 -13.18
CA GLU A 91 -14.36 -3.14 -14.53
C GLU A 91 -14.27 -4.61 -14.92
N GLN A 92 -13.13 -5.26 -14.68
CA GLN A 92 -12.97 -6.69 -14.92
C GLN A 92 -13.95 -7.52 -14.10
N LEU A 93 -14.14 -7.16 -12.84
CA LEU A 93 -15.09 -7.83 -11.95
C LEU A 93 -16.52 -7.73 -12.47
N ILE A 94 -16.94 -6.57 -12.94
CA ILE A 94 -18.27 -6.36 -13.50
C ILE A 94 -18.46 -7.26 -14.74
N GLN A 95 -17.45 -7.37 -15.59
CA GLN A 95 -17.51 -8.25 -16.76
C GLN A 95 -17.63 -9.73 -16.35
N HIS A 96 -16.95 -10.16 -15.31
CA HIS A 96 -17.09 -11.51 -14.77
C HIS A 96 -18.49 -11.77 -14.24
N ILE A 97 -19.06 -10.83 -13.49
CA ILE A 97 -20.41 -10.95 -12.96
C ILE A 97 -21.44 -11.03 -14.10
N ALA A 98 -21.33 -10.19 -15.12
CA ALA A 98 -22.19 -10.21 -16.29
C ALA A 98 -22.07 -11.52 -17.05
N GLY A 99 -20.86 -12.07 -17.19
CA GLY A 99 -20.64 -13.38 -17.81
C GLY A 99 -21.22 -14.53 -17.02
N CYS A 100 -21.21 -14.46 -15.68
CA CYS A 100 -21.78 -15.49 -14.82
C CYS A 100 -23.31 -15.46 -14.78
N SER A 101 -23.94 -14.36 -15.16
CA SER A 101 -25.40 -14.20 -15.15
C SER A 101 -26.07 -14.72 -16.43
N THR A 102 -25.29 -15.16 -17.38
CA THR A 102 -25.78 -15.79 -18.61
C THR A 102 -25.64 -17.30 -18.54
#